data_b3b658c6b60678a52b485a9487b225d9
#
_entry.id   b3b658c6b60678a52b485a9487b225d9
#
_cell.length_a   1.000
_cell.length_b   1.000
_cell.length_c   1.000
_cell.angle_alpha   90.00
_cell.angle_beta   90.00
_cell.angle_gamma   90.00
#
_symmetry.space_group_name_H-M   'P 1'
#
loop_
_entity.id
_entity.type
_entity.pdbx_description
1 polymer ?
#
loop_
_entity_poly.entity_id
_entity_poly.type
_entity_poly.pdbx_seq_one_letter_code
_entity_poly.pdbx_strand_id
1 'polypeptide(L)'
;MRCGLCPHRCLIPEQERGICKVRENRGGRLFALTYGKVSAVQFDPVEKKPLYHFHPGRPILSIGSVGCNFHCGFCQNYHLVECSVPLSPMPIPDLVRAARREGAVGISYTYNEPLIGFEFVMDCAREFRRAGMANVLVTNGYVLPEPLAELLPLVDAMNIDLKSMDPEFYRKICGGTLAPVLDTIRESAKSTHVEITTLLVTGENDSEESIRAVVDFVAGVDPEIPLHFSRYTPMYRFTAPSTPPARLAAAHRIAREKLPYVYVGNYPLEGAENTVCPSCGAVVVRRHGYRTDRFGLAGNRCVSCSAVLRFVV
;
A
#
# COMPACT_ATOMS: atom_id res chain seq x y z
N MET A 1 -24.29 15.95 7.21
CA MET A 1 -24.25 14.47 7.03
C MET A 1 -23.01 13.89 7.68
N ARG A 2 -23.12 12.76 8.39
CA ARG A 2 -21.93 12.09 8.97
C ARG A 2 -21.34 11.11 7.96
N CYS A 3 -20.04 11.18 7.71
CA CYS A 3 -19.32 10.27 6.81
C CYS A 3 -18.99 8.96 7.55
N GLY A 4 -19.27 7.82 6.94
CA GLY A 4 -19.04 6.48 7.48
C GLY A 4 -17.89 5.71 6.84
N LEU A 5 -16.94 6.39 6.16
CA LEU A 5 -15.84 5.69 5.46
C LEU A 5 -14.62 5.46 6.33
N CYS A 6 -14.18 6.46 7.07
CA CYS A 6 -12.96 6.38 7.85
C CYS A 6 -13.17 6.85 9.29
N PRO A 7 -12.23 6.57 10.20
CA PRO A 7 -12.39 6.88 11.63
C PRO A 7 -12.53 8.37 11.97
N HIS A 8 -12.25 9.28 11.04
CA HIS A 8 -12.56 10.70 11.24
C HIS A 8 -14.05 10.97 11.41
N ARG A 9 -14.92 10.14 10.81
CA ARG A 9 -16.39 10.27 10.92
C ARG A 9 -16.86 11.71 10.76
N CYS A 10 -16.28 12.44 9.78
CA CYS A 10 -16.54 13.86 9.55
C CYS A 10 -18.04 14.17 9.56
N LEU A 11 -18.43 15.17 10.36
CA LEU A 11 -19.75 15.80 10.23
C LEU A 11 -19.64 16.89 9.15
N ILE A 12 -20.17 16.58 7.96
CA ILE A 12 -20.02 17.44 6.78
C ILE A 12 -21.30 18.26 6.61
N PRO A 13 -21.27 19.60 6.82
CA PRO A 13 -22.40 20.48 6.54
C PRO A 13 -22.79 20.45 5.05
N GLU A 14 -23.94 21.03 4.75
CA GLU A 14 -24.42 21.17 3.37
C GLU A 14 -23.41 21.98 2.54
N GLN A 15 -23.07 21.49 1.33
CA GLN A 15 -22.10 22.05 0.38
C GLN A 15 -20.64 22.08 0.87
N GLU A 16 -20.37 21.51 2.04
CA GLU A 16 -19.02 21.42 2.59
C GLU A 16 -18.39 20.05 2.31
N ARG A 17 -17.06 19.96 2.56
CA ARG A 17 -16.26 18.75 2.32
C ARG A 17 -15.70 18.21 3.62
N GLY A 18 -15.50 16.90 3.63
CA GLY A 18 -14.77 16.22 4.69
C GLY A 18 -13.27 16.54 4.64
N ILE A 19 -12.52 16.12 5.68
CA ILE A 19 -11.08 16.33 5.84
C ILE A 19 -10.27 15.82 4.64
N CYS A 20 -10.75 14.77 3.95
CA CYS A 20 -10.13 14.22 2.75
C CYS A 20 -10.29 15.09 1.49
N LYS A 21 -11.07 16.19 1.55
CA LYS A 21 -11.35 17.18 0.48
C LYS A 21 -12.18 16.67 -0.70
N VAL A 22 -12.55 15.39 -0.75
CA VAL A 22 -13.22 14.76 -1.91
C VAL A 22 -14.57 14.15 -1.60
N ARG A 23 -15.00 14.19 -0.34
CA ARG A 23 -16.36 13.78 0.07
C ARG A 23 -17.16 15.05 0.39
N GLU A 24 -18.22 15.32 -0.35
CA GLU A 24 -19.03 16.52 -0.24
C GLU A 24 -20.48 16.16 0.09
N ASN A 25 -21.12 16.94 0.95
CA ASN A 25 -22.55 16.80 1.26
C ASN A 25 -23.37 17.67 0.31
N ARG A 26 -24.31 17.05 -0.41
CA ARG A 26 -25.28 17.74 -1.29
C ARG A 26 -26.67 17.19 -1.02
N GLY A 27 -27.56 18.01 -0.51
CA GLY A 27 -28.94 17.60 -0.21
C GLY A 27 -29.03 16.46 0.79
N GLY A 28 -28.17 16.42 1.82
CA GLY A 28 -28.13 15.35 2.80
C GLY A 28 -27.57 14.02 2.28
N ARG A 29 -26.87 14.02 1.15
CA ARG A 29 -26.17 12.87 0.56
C ARG A 29 -24.70 13.15 0.36
N LEU A 30 -23.85 12.13 0.58
CA LEU A 30 -22.39 12.25 0.39
C LEU A 30 -22.02 11.81 -1.04
N PHE A 31 -21.31 12.68 -1.74
CA PHE A 31 -20.80 12.45 -3.08
C PHE A 31 -19.28 12.34 -3.08
N ALA A 32 -18.74 11.37 -3.82
CA ALA A 32 -17.33 11.28 -4.14
C ALA A 32 -17.03 12.15 -5.37
N LEU A 33 -16.39 13.30 -5.16
CA LEU A 33 -16.12 14.29 -6.24
C LEU A 33 -15.15 13.76 -7.30
N THR A 34 -14.42 12.71 -6.94
CA THR A 34 -13.41 12.04 -7.78
C THR A 34 -13.96 10.81 -8.51
N TYR A 35 -15.26 10.50 -8.40
CA TYR A 35 -15.83 9.34 -9.08
C TYR A 35 -15.62 9.44 -10.60
N GLY A 36 -15.04 8.38 -11.19
CA GLY A 36 -14.74 8.32 -12.62
C GLY A 36 -13.64 9.29 -13.09
N LYS A 37 -12.82 9.83 -12.16
CA LYS A 37 -11.77 10.79 -12.46
C LYS A 37 -10.44 10.37 -11.85
N VAL A 38 -9.37 10.45 -12.64
CA VAL A 38 -8.02 10.07 -12.24
C VAL A 38 -7.03 11.22 -12.47
N SER A 39 -5.99 11.28 -11.64
CA SER A 39 -4.84 12.18 -11.79
C SER A 39 -3.68 11.52 -12.54
N ALA A 40 -3.64 10.18 -12.50
CA ALA A 40 -2.59 9.40 -13.14
C ALA A 40 -3.13 8.04 -13.58
N VAL A 41 -2.62 7.59 -14.75
CA VAL A 41 -2.80 6.22 -15.28
C VAL A 41 -1.43 5.77 -15.78
N GLN A 42 -0.89 4.70 -15.22
CA GLN A 42 0.43 4.19 -15.57
C GLN A 42 0.42 2.66 -15.61
N PHE A 43 1.29 2.08 -16.43
CA PHE A 43 1.62 0.66 -16.35
C PHE A 43 2.94 0.52 -15.61
N ASP A 44 2.88 -0.04 -14.43
CA ASP A 44 4.03 -0.23 -13.55
C ASP A 44 4.29 -1.73 -13.32
N PRO A 45 5.52 -2.15 -13.05
CA PRO A 45 5.75 -3.46 -12.44
C PRO A 45 5.09 -3.52 -11.05
N VAL A 46 4.59 -4.70 -10.68
CA VAL A 46 3.92 -4.92 -9.39
C VAL A 46 4.83 -4.54 -8.21
N GLU A 47 6.13 -4.73 -8.35
CA GLU A 47 7.14 -4.35 -7.36
C GLU A 47 7.11 -2.86 -6.98
N LYS A 48 6.65 -2.00 -7.87
CA LYS A 48 6.47 -0.57 -7.60
C LYS A 48 5.28 -0.28 -6.67
N LYS A 49 4.47 -1.30 -6.38
CA LYS A 49 3.36 -1.25 -5.40
C LYS A 49 3.75 -1.87 -4.05
N PRO A 50 5.03 -1.91 -3.72
CA PRO A 50 5.75 -2.83 -2.82
C PRO A 50 5.02 -4.15 -2.57
N LEU A 51 4.77 -4.87 -3.67
CA LEU A 51 4.21 -6.22 -3.67
C LEU A 51 5.22 -7.16 -4.35
N TYR A 52 6.03 -7.81 -3.52
CA TYR A 52 7.13 -8.66 -3.98
C TYR A 52 6.72 -10.12 -4.10
N HIS A 53 5.64 -10.50 -3.44
CA HIS A 53 5.13 -11.88 -3.42
C HIS A 53 3.82 -12.05 -4.21
N PHE A 54 3.34 -11.00 -4.86
CA PHE A 54 2.13 -11.02 -5.69
C PHE A 54 2.49 -10.80 -7.16
N HIS A 55 2.33 -11.83 -8.00
CA HIS A 55 2.64 -11.83 -9.44
C HIS A 55 3.99 -11.17 -9.78
N PRO A 56 5.13 -11.57 -9.16
CA PRO A 56 6.39 -10.87 -9.30
C PRO A 56 6.84 -10.75 -10.76
N GLY A 57 7.31 -9.56 -11.14
CA GLY A 57 7.76 -9.23 -12.50
C GLY A 57 6.64 -8.95 -13.51
N ARG A 58 5.37 -8.95 -13.10
CA ARG A 58 4.26 -8.71 -14.02
C ARG A 58 3.85 -7.22 -14.01
N PRO A 59 3.36 -6.70 -15.16
CA PRO A 59 2.80 -5.35 -15.22
C PRO A 59 1.43 -5.28 -14.55
N ILE A 60 1.12 -4.14 -13.95
CA ILE A 60 -0.18 -3.80 -13.37
C ILE A 60 -0.60 -2.39 -13.81
N LEU A 61 -1.89 -2.20 -14.11
CA LEU A 61 -2.44 -0.87 -14.37
C LEU A 61 -2.57 -0.12 -13.06
N SER A 62 -1.88 1.00 -12.92
CA SER A 62 -1.89 1.85 -11.72
C SER A 62 -2.71 3.09 -11.98
N ILE A 63 -3.70 3.36 -11.13
CA ILE A 63 -4.48 4.59 -11.16
C ILE A 63 -4.39 5.33 -9.84
N GLY A 64 -4.41 6.66 -9.91
CA GLY A 64 -4.52 7.54 -8.76
C GLY A 64 -5.52 8.64 -9.00
N SER A 65 -6.01 9.22 -7.92
CA SER A 65 -6.88 10.38 -7.95
C SER A 65 -6.30 11.49 -7.06
N VAL A 66 -7.12 12.22 -6.32
CA VAL A 66 -6.67 13.26 -5.38
C VAL A 66 -7.33 13.07 -4.02
N GLY A 67 -6.78 13.76 -3.01
CA GLY A 67 -7.23 13.72 -1.62
C GLY A 67 -6.65 12.56 -0.84
N CYS A 68 -6.69 12.69 0.48
CA CYS A 68 -6.27 11.67 1.45
C CYS A 68 -6.97 11.96 2.79
N ASN A 69 -7.25 10.93 3.56
CA ASN A 69 -7.74 11.07 4.93
C ASN A 69 -6.60 11.28 5.96
N PHE A 70 -5.32 11.17 5.54
CA PHE A 70 -4.17 11.62 6.28
C PHE A 70 -3.55 12.87 5.68
N HIS A 71 -2.73 13.59 6.51
CA HIS A 71 -2.04 14.82 6.13
C HIS A 71 -0.56 14.74 6.53
N CYS A 72 0.08 13.61 6.22
CA CYS A 72 1.47 13.31 6.61
C CYS A 72 2.40 14.42 6.14
N GLY A 73 3.17 15.01 7.07
CA GLY A 73 4.10 16.09 6.77
C GLY A 73 5.24 15.71 5.82
N PHE A 74 5.53 14.41 5.70
CA PHE A 74 6.55 13.83 4.81
C PHE A 74 5.98 13.28 3.50
N CYS A 75 4.75 13.61 3.12
CA CYS A 75 4.08 12.99 1.97
C CYS A 75 4.80 13.30 0.66
N GLN A 76 5.25 12.26 -0.06
CA GLN A 76 5.87 12.40 -1.38
C GLN A 76 4.87 12.84 -2.46
N ASN A 77 3.60 12.48 -2.28
CA ASN A 77 2.50 12.80 -3.20
C ASN A 77 1.61 13.94 -2.67
N TYR A 78 2.18 14.89 -1.93
CA TYR A 78 1.40 15.97 -1.30
C TYR A 78 0.56 16.78 -2.29
N HIS A 79 0.99 16.93 -3.53
CA HIS A 79 0.20 17.59 -4.58
C HIS A 79 -1.16 16.91 -4.80
N LEU A 80 -1.20 15.57 -4.71
CA LEU A 80 -2.45 14.81 -4.80
C LEU A 80 -3.31 15.04 -3.55
N VAL A 81 -2.67 15.02 -2.37
CA VAL A 81 -3.37 15.24 -1.08
C VAL A 81 -3.96 16.64 -1.01
N GLU A 82 -3.26 17.64 -1.52
CA GLU A 82 -3.73 19.03 -1.58
C GLU A 82 -4.76 19.29 -2.69
N CYS A 83 -5.03 18.30 -3.54
CA CYS A 83 -5.91 18.40 -4.70
C CYS A 83 -5.46 19.49 -5.70
N SER A 84 -4.14 19.70 -5.83
CA SER A 84 -3.55 20.75 -6.67
C SER A 84 -3.24 20.30 -8.11
N VAL A 85 -3.61 19.07 -8.47
CA VAL A 85 -3.42 18.51 -9.82
C VAL A 85 -4.74 18.34 -10.56
N PRO A 86 -4.74 18.44 -11.89
CA PRO A 86 -5.94 18.23 -12.68
C PRO A 86 -6.40 16.78 -12.65
N LEU A 87 -7.68 16.57 -12.81
CA LEU A 87 -8.31 15.25 -12.94
C LEU A 87 -8.88 15.09 -14.34
N SER A 88 -8.64 13.95 -14.95
CA SER A 88 -9.22 13.56 -16.24
C SER A 88 -10.31 12.51 -16.06
N PRO A 89 -11.43 12.62 -16.77
CA PRO A 89 -12.43 11.56 -16.80
C PRO A 89 -11.82 10.24 -17.32
N MET A 90 -12.15 9.15 -16.64
CA MET A 90 -11.67 7.82 -17.02
C MET A 90 -12.78 6.79 -16.78
N PRO A 91 -13.54 6.44 -17.84
CA PRO A 91 -14.57 5.42 -17.76
C PRO A 91 -13.97 4.03 -17.41
N ILE A 92 -14.66 3.29 -16.55
CA ILE A 92 -14.20 1.96 -16.10
C ILE A 92 -13.98 0.99 -17.28
N PRO A 93 -14.81 0.94 -18.32
CA PRO A 93 -14.54 0.07 -19.47
C PRO A 93 -13.23 0.38 -20.20
N ASP A 94 -12.79 1.66 -20.18
CA ASP A 94 -11.53 2.07 -20.80
C ASP A 94 -10.32 1.57 -19.99
N LEU A 95 -10.42 1.59 -18.67
CA LEU A 95 -9.40 1.01 -17.79
C LEU A 95 -9.26 -0.50 -18.03
N VAL A 96 -10.36 -1.22 -18.10
CA VAL A 96 -10.38 -2.67 -18.38
C VAL A 96 -9.77 -2.98 -19.75
N ARG A 97 -10.13 -2.22 -20.78
CA ARG A 97 -9.55 -2.39 -22.13
C ARG A 97 -8.05 -2.11 -22.15
N ALA A 98 -7.63 -1.04 -21.48
CA ALA A 98 -6.20 -0.69 -21.40
C ALA A 98 -5.40 -1.78 -20.68
N ALA A 99 -5.88 -2.28 -19.53
CA ALA A 99 -5.22 -3.35 -18.79
C ALA A 99 -5.06 -4.63 -19.63
N ARG A 100 -6.10 -5.05 -20.36
CA ARG A 100 -6.05 -6.21 -21.25
C ARG A 100 -5.04 -6.03 -22.37
N ARG A 101 -5.04 -4.88 -23.03
CA ARG A 101 -4.13 -4.60 -24.15
C ARG A 101 -2.66 -4.70 -23.75
N GLU A 102 -2.32 -4.25 -22.57
CA GLU A 102 -0.94 -4.26 -22.06
C GLU A 102 -0.58 -5.55 -21.28
N GLY A 103 -1.46 -6.53 -21.23
CA GLY A 103 -1.25 -7.80 -20.53
C GLY A 103 -1.04 -7.63 -19.01
N ALA A 104 -1.62 -6.58 -18.44
CA ALA A 104 -1.55 -6.33 -17.00
C ALA A 104 -2.30 -7.40 -16.21
N VAL A 105 -1.75 -7.79 -15.05
CA VAL A 105 -2.40 -8.79 -14.17
C VAL A 105 -3.70 -8.25 -13.55
N GLY A 106 -3.85 -6.93 -13.48
CA GLY A 106 -5.00 -6.28 -12.87
C GLY A 106 -4.84 -4.78 -12.77
N ILE A 107 -5.55 -4.21 -11.81
CA ILE A 107 -5.52 -2.78 -11.47
C ILE A 107 -4.99 -2.57 -10.06
N SER A 108 -4.21 -1.51 -9.87
CA SER A 108 -3.76 -1.01 -8.57
C SER A 108 -4.31 0.39 -8.33
N TYR A 109 -5.06 0.55 -7.26
CA TYR A 109 -5.53 1.82 -6.74
C TYR A 109 -4.45 2.37 -5.80
N THR A 110 -3.80 3.47 -6.18
CA THR A 110 -2.54 3.91 -5.56
C THR A 110 -2.30 5.42 -5.68
N TYR A 111 -1.12 5.90 -5.31
CA TYR A 111 -0.60 7.27 -5.35
C TYR A 111 -1.19 8.22 -4.29
N ASN A 112 -2.50 8.27 -4.12
CA ASN A 112 -3.21 8.90 -3.00
C ASN A 112 -3.90 7.83 -2.16
N GLU A 113 -4.76 8.20 -1.21
CA GLU A 113 -5.56 7.19 -0.50
C GLU A 113 -6.77 6.76 -1.34
N PRO A 114 -6.81 5.51 -1.83
CA PRO A 114 -7.88 5.06 -2.71
C PRO A 114 -9.24 4.93 -2.01
N LEU A 115 -9.24 4.59 -0.71
CA LEU A 115 -10.49 4.28 0.02
C LEU A 115 -11.39 5.50 0.24
N ILE A 116 -10.90 6.73 0.08
CA ILE A 116 -11.77 7.91 0.12
C ILE A 116 -12.65 8.05 -1.11
N GLY A 117 -12.27 7.40 -2.24
CA GLY A 117 -13.05 7.27 -3.47
C GLY A 117 -13.80 5.93 -3.55
N PHE A 118 -14.30 5.43 -2.43
CA PHE A 118 -14.78 4.08 -2.20
C PHE A 118 -15.71 3.56 -3.30
N GLU A 119 -16.70 4.33 -3.72
CA GLU A 119 -17.70 3.92 -4.72
C GLU A 119 -17.04 3.63 -6.08
N PHE A 120 -16.09 4.45 -6.50
CA PHE A 120 -15.37 4.24 -7.75
C PHE A 120 -14.46 3.01 -7.67
N VAL A 121 -13.76 2.83 -6.54
CA VAL A 121 -12.93 1.64 -6.30
C VAL A 121 -13.78 0.38 -6.33
N MET A 122 -14.95 0.37 -5.68
CA MET A 122 -15.87 -0.76 -5.66
C MET A 122 -16.37 -1.14 -7.06
N ASP A 123 -16.77 -0.15 -7.85
CA ASP A 123 -17.29 -0.40 -9.19
C ASP A 123 -16.19 -0.86 -10.14
N CYS A 124 -14.98 -0.25 -10.07
CA CYS A 124 -13.81 -0.74 -10.78
C CYS A 124 -13.47 -2.19 -10.38
N ALA A 125 -13.45 -2.48 -9.08
CA ALA A 125 -13.09 -3.80 -8.58
C ALA A 125 -14.04 -4.90 -9.07
N ARG A 126 -15.34 -4.61 -9.11
CA ARG A 126 -16.34 -5.52 -9.69
C ARG A 126 -16.08 -5.80 -11.17
N GLU A 127 -15.78 -4.77 -11.96
CA GLU A 127 -15.54 -4.92 -13.40
C GLU A 127 -14.22 -5.63 -13.71
N PHE A 128 -13.14 -5.32 -12.97
CA PHE A 128 -11.87 -6.04 -13.12
C PHE A 128 -11.99 -7.51 -12.73
N ARG A 129 -12.71 -7.83 -11.64
CA ARG A 129 -12.99 -9.20 -11.24
C ARG A 129 -13.81 -9.97 -12.29
N ARG A 130 -14.86 -9.33 -12.87
CA ARG A 130 -15.63 -9.91 -14.00
C ARG A 130 -14.76 -10.15 -15.23
N ALA A 131 -13.72 -9.34 -15.42
CA ALA A 131 -12.74 -9.49 -16.49
C ALA A 131 -11.67 -10.54 -16.22
N GLY A 132 -11.68 -11.21 -15.05
CA GLY A 132 -10.66 -12.19 -14.63
C GLY A 132 -9.33 -11.54 -14.27
N MET A 133 -9.33 -10.28 -13.84
CA MET A 133 -8.14 -9.50 -13.49
C MET A 133 -8.14 -9.14 -12.00
N ALA A 134 -6.94 -9.03 -11.43
CA ALA A 134 -6.74 -8.77 -10.02
C ALA A 134 -7.01 -7.31 -9.63
N ASN A 135 -7.41 -7.11 -8.37
CA ASN A 135 -7.58 -5.83 -7.71
C ASN A 135 -6.55 -5.66 -6.59
N VAL A 136 -5.78 -4.61 -6.64
CA VAL A 136 -4.70 -4.31 -5.70
C VAL A 136 -4.92 -2.95 -5.06
N LEU A 137 -4.78 -2.87 -3.73
CA LEU A 137 -4.80 -1.61 -2.99
C LEU A 137 -3.40 -1.27 -2.47
N VAL A 138 -2.99 -0.02 -2.65
CA VAL A 138 -1.88 0.60 -1.91
C VAL A 138 -2.49 1.68 -1.04
N THR A 139 -2.58 1.43 0.27
CA THR A 139 -3.43 2.20 1.18
C THR A 139 -2.74 2.47 2.52
N ASN A 140 -3.16 3.54 3.18
CA ASN A 140 -2.77 3.82 4.55
C ASN A 140 -3.56 3.02 5.60
N GLY A 141 -4.53 2.23 5.17
CA GLY A 141 -5.32 1.35 6.04
C GLY A 141 -6.29 2.06 7.00
N TYR A 142 -6.47 3.39 6.89
CA TYR A 142 -7.31 4.15 7.81
C TYR A 142 -8.78 4.17 7.36
N VAL A 143 -9.45 3.06 7.53
CA VAL A 143 -10.82 2.79 7.09
C VAL A 143 -11.65 2.23 8.24
N LEU A 144 -12.97 2.37 8.20
CA LEU A 144 -13.87 1.73 9.17
C LEU A 144 -14.11 0.26 8.80
N PRO A 145 -14.46 -0.58 9.77
CA PRO A 145 -14.67 -2.02 9.56
C PRO A 145 -15.74 -2.34 8.51
N GLU A 146 -16.83 -1.58 8.48
CA GLU A 146 -17.95 -1.85 7.58
C GLU A 146 -17.57 -1.68 6.10
N PRO A 147 -17.01 -0.53 5.63
CA PRO A 147 -16.53 -0.42 4.26
C PRO A 147 -15.38 -1.38 3.93
N LEU A 148 -14.50 -1.70 4.89
CA LEU A 148 -13.45 -2.68 4.67
C LEU A 148 -14.05 -4.06 4.37
N ALA A 149 -15.00 -4.52 5.18
CA ALA A 149 -15.65 -5.82 5.01
C ALA A 149 -16.41 -5.93 3.67
N GLU A 150 -16.99 -4.82 3.18
CA GLU A 150 -17.64 -4.79 1.87
C GLU A 150 -16.65 -4.91 0.72
N LEU A 151 -15.46 -4.31 0.85
CA LEU A 151 -14.45 -4.26 -0.20
C LEU A 151 -13.56 -5.52 -0.27
N LEU A 152 -13.17 -6.09 0.87
CA LEU A 152 -12.22 -7.22 0.95
C LEU A 152 -12.55 -8.39 0.01
N PRO A 153 -13.81 -8.82 -0.17
CA PRO A 153 -14.14 -9.90 -1.11
C PRO A 153 -13.76 -9.62 -2.57
N LEU A 154 -13.49 -8.37 -2.93
CA LEU A 154 -13.10 -7.96 -4.29
C LEU A 154 -11.60 -7.69 -4.44
N VAL A 155 -10.82 -7.71 -3.35
CA VAL A 155 -9.40 -7.35 -3.33
C VAL A 155 -8.54 -8.60 -3.25
N ASP A 156 -7.56 -8.71 -4.15
CA ASP A 156 -6.66 -9.86 -4.25
C ASP A 156 -5.35 -9.63 -3.48
N ALA A 157 -4.87 -8.36 -3.44
CA ALA A 157 -3.68 -8.01 -2.67
C ALA A 157 -3.73 -6.58 -2.13
N MET A 158 -3.06 -6.36 -1.00
CA MET A 158 -2.91 -5.04 -0.39
C MET A 158 -1.46 -4.80 0.01
N ASN A 159 -0.92 -3.62 -0.32
CA ASN A 159 0.20 -3.07 0.40
C ASN A 159 -0.35 -2.04 1.38
N ILE A 160 -0.13 -2.24 2.67
CA ILE A 160 -0.65 -1.37 3.73
C ILE A 160 0.51 -0.63 4.39
N ASP A 161 0.42 0.68 4.43
CA ASP A 161 1.39 1.53 5.11
C ASP A 161 1.20 1.48 6.64
N LEU A 162 2.01 0.69 7.34
CA LEU A 162 2.17 0.80 8.79
C LEU A 162 3.28 1.81 9.09
N LYS A 163 2.89 3.06 9.35
CA LYS A 163 3.85 4.17 9.40
C LYS A 163 4.65 4.23 10.71
N SER A 164 4.07 3.75 11.81
CA SER A 164 4.70 3.64 13.14
C SER A 164 3.84 2.79 14.06
N MET A 165 4.41 2.31 15.16
CA MET A 165 3.65 1.75 16.28
C MET A 165 3.40 2.79 17.39
N ASP A 166 3.87 4.02 17.23
CA ASP A 166 3.62 5.12 18.16
C ASP A 166 2.30 5.83 17.82
N PRO A 167 1.29 5.86 18.72
CA PRO A 167 0.04 6.60 18.53
C PRO A 167 0.26 8.11 18.35
N GLU A 168 1.30 8.69 18.97
CA GLU A 168 1.60 10.11 18.85
C GLU A 168 2.14 10.48 17.46
N PHE A 169 2.90 9.57 16.83
CA PHE A 169 3.30 9.72 15.43
C PHE A 169 2.07 9.85 14.51
N TYR A 170 1.09 8.97 14.67
CA TYR A 170 -0.14 9.03 13.89
C TYR A 170 -0.91 10.31 14.15
N ARG A 171 -1.03 10.72 15.42
CA ARG A 171 -1.79 11.92 15.79
C ARG A 171 -1.13 13.21 15.29
N LYS A 172 0.18 13.37 15.51
CA LYS A 172 0.90 14.62 15.24
C LYS A 172 1.36 14.75 13.78
N ILE A 173 1.80 13.65 13.18
CA ILE A 173 2.47 13.65 11.87
C ILE A 173 1.53 13.24 10.75
N CYS A 174 0.68 12.22 10.98
CA CYS A 174 -0.24 11.72 9.97
C CYS A 174 -1.62 12.38 10.03
N GLY A 175 -2.03 12.89 11.20
CA GLY A 175 -3.34 13.47 11.40
C GLY A 175 -4.47 12.46 11.57
N GLY A 176 -4.18 11.29 12.16
CA GLY A 176 -5.14 10.23 12.45
C GLY A 176 -4.77 9.44 13.70
N THR A 177 -5.22 8.20 13.79
CA THR A 177 -4.97 7.30 14.93
C THR A 177 -4.45 5.93 14.46
N LEU A 178 -3.64 5.28 15.27
CA LEU A 178 -2.97 4.01 14.95
C LEU A 178 -3.95 2.81 14.92
N ALA A 179 -4.80 2.68 15.93
CA ALA A 179 -5.58 1.47 16.14
C ALA A 179 -6.37 0.98 14.91
N PRO A 180 -7.10 1.84 14.16
CA PRO A 180 -7.82 1.39 12.96
C PRO A 180 -6.93 0.82 11.86
N VAL A 181 -5.67 1.30 11.75
CA VAL A 181 -4.70 0.76 10.78
C VAL A 181 -4.29 -0.65 11.18
N LEU A 182 -4.02 -0.89 12.46
CA LEU A 182 -3.71 -2.22 12.99
C LEU A 182 -4.86 -3.21 12.78
N ASP A 183 -6.09 -2.76 12.99
CA ASP A 183 -7.28 -3.58 12.79
C ASP A 183 -7.49 -3.90 11.30
N THR A 184 -7.26 -2.94 10.40
CA THR A 184 -7.27 -3.16 8.95
C THR A 184 -6.25 -4.22 8.53
N ILE A 185 -5.02 -4.16 9.05
CA ILE A 185 -3.98 -5.16 8.75
C ILE A 185 -4.42 -6.54 9.21
N ARG A 186 -4.88 -6.67 10.47
CA ARG A 186 -5.33 -7.95 11.02
C ARG A 186 -6.50 -8.55 10.23
N GLU A 187 -7.47 -7.72 9.87
CA GLU A 187 -8.65 -8.19 9.15
C GLU A 187 -8.31 -8.59 7.71
N SER A 188 -7.52 -7.77 7.00
CA SER A 188 -7.12 -8.04 5.63
C SER A 188 -6.24 -9.29 5.51
N ALA A 189 -5.36 -9.54 6.47
CA ALA A 189 -4.48 -10.72 6.48
C ALA A 189 -5.23 -12.06 6.54
N LYS A 190 -6.50 -12.07 6.97
CA LYS A 190 -7.32 -13.29 7.04
C LYS A 190 -7.78 -13.81 5.68
N SER A 191 -7.89 -12.95 4.67
CA SER A 191 -8.55 -13.28 3.40
C SER A 191 -7.87 -12.74 2.15
N THR A 192 -6.90 -11.85 2.28
CA THR A 192 -6.23 -11.15 1.17
C THR A 192 -4.72 -11.30 1.31
N HIS A 193 -3.99 -11.32 0.19
CA HIS A 193 -2.53 -11.22 0.23
C HIS A 193 -2.13 -9.83 0.75
N VAL A 194 -1.41 -9.78 1.86
CA VAL A 194 -0.96 -8.53 2.48
C VAL A 194 0.55 -8.47 2.50
N GLU A 195 1.09 -7.31 2.09
CA GLU A 195 2.47 -6.89 2.34
C GLU A 195 2.44 -5.54 3.06
N ILE A 196 3.38 -5.28 3.95
CA ILE A 196 3.39 -4.08 4.78
C ILE A 196 4.57 -3.20 4.42
N THR A 197 4.35 -1.89 4.33
CA THR A 197 5.42 -0.92 4.12
C THR A 197 5.52 0.04 5.29
N THR A 198 6.77 0.26 5.76
CA THR A 198 7.11 1.28 6.74
C THR A 198 8.16 2.22 6.17
N LEU A 199 7.79 3.47 5.93
CA LEU A 199 8.74 4.52 5.59
C LEU A 199 9.49 4.93 6.86
N LEU A 200 10.81 4.77 6.86
CA LEU A 200 11.66 5.14 8.01
C LEU A 200 12.01 6.63 7.93
N VAL A 201 11.33 7.45 8.72
CA VAL A 201 11.54 8.91 8.78
C VAL A 201 12.57 9.21 9.85
N THR A 202 13.67 9.82 9.46
CA THR A 202 14.79 10.13 10.34
C THR A 202 14.38 10.95 11.55
N GLY A 203 14.68 10.43 12.74
CA GLY A 203 14.39 11.06 14.03
C GLY A 203 12.95 10.90 14.53
N GLU A 204 12.07 10.26 13.75
CA GLU A 204 10.65 10.11 14.11
C GLU A 204 10.28 8.66 14.45
N ASN A 205 10.53 7.72 13.53
CA ASN A 205 10.18 6.30 13.67
C ASN A 205 11.32 5.34 13.30
N ASP A 206 12.54 5.83 13.18
CA ASP A 206 13.71 5.08 12.72
C ASP A 206 14.61 4.54 13.86
N SER A 207 14.20 4.66 15.14
CA SER A 207 14.92 4.06 16.26
C SER A 207 14.81 2.52 16.23
N GLU A 208 15.75 1.82 16.86
CA GLU A 208 15.68 0.36 16.96
C GLU A 208 14.43 -0.12 17.70
N GLU A 209 14.00 0.61 18.72
CA GLU A 209 12.79 0.33 19.47
C GLU A 209 11.55 0.43 18.57
N SER A 210 11.45 1.52 17.78
CA SER A 210 10.35 1.72 16.83
C SER A 210 10.30 0.63 15.76
N ILE A 211 11.48 0.22 15.25
CA ILE A 211 11.59 -0.85 14.26
C ILE A 211 11.16 -2.19 14.87
N ARG A 212 11.63 -2.53 16.08
CA ARG A 212 11.25 -3.77 16.79
C ARG A 212 9.75 -3.81 17.04
N ALA A 213 9.13 -2.70 17.43
CA ALA A 213 7.70 -2.64 17.66
C ALA A 213 6.89 -2.95 16.38
N VAL A 214 7.31 -2.44 15.22
CA VAL A 214 6.71 -2.79 13.93
C VAL A 214 6.89 -4.28 13.61
N VAL A 215 8.11 -4.79 13.78
CA VAL A 215 8.44 -6.21 13.51
C VAL A 215 7.63 -7.14 14.42
N ASP A 216 7.52 -6.81 15.70
CA ASP A 216 6.77 -7.60 16.67
C ASP A 216 5.27 -7.64 16.35
N PHE A 217 4.71 -6.51 15.92
CA PHE A 217 3.32 -6.47 15.46
C PHE A 217 3.11 -7.35 14.22
N VAL A 218 3.96 -7.20 13.20
CA VAL A 218 3.83 -7.98 11.95
C VAL A 218 3.98 -9.48 12.23
N ALA A 219 4.99 -9.88 13.01
CA ALA A 219 5.19 -11.27 13.41
C ALA A 219 4.02 -11.83 14.23
N GLY A 220 3.36 -10.99 15.04
CA GLY A 220 2.18 -11.36 15.81
C GLY A 220 0.90 -11.51 15.00
N VAL A 221 0.83 -10.89 13.81
CA VAL A 221 -0.27 -11.09 12.86
C VAL A 221 -0.04 -12.35 12.03
N ASP A 222 1.08 -12.41 11.32
CA ASP A 222 1.54 -13.56 10.55
C ASP A 222 3.02 -13.31 10.18
N PRO A 223 3.97 -14.15 10.66
CA PRO A 223 5.39 -13.95 10.39
C PRO A 223 5.78 -14.05 8.91
N GLU A 224 4.94 -14.65 8.07
CA GLU A 224 5.18 -14.74 6.63
C GLU A 224 4.72 -13.50 5.84
N ILE A 225 4.11 -12.50 6.47
CA ILE A 225 3.78 -11.22 5.81
C ILE A 225 5.09 -10.53 5.41
N PRO A 226 5.29 -10.21 4.11
CA PRO A 226 6.46 -9.46 3.68
C PRO A 226 6.44 -8.04 4.25
N LEU A 227 7.57 -7.64 4.86
CA LEU A 227 7.77 -6.31 5.42
C LEU A 227 8.78 -5.52 4.58
N HIS A 228 8.39 -4.33 4.13
CA HIS A 228 9.21 -3.42 3.35
C HIS A 228 9.56 -2.20 4.19
N PHE A 229 10.87 -1.95 4.41
CA PHE A 229 11.34 -0.67 4.91
C PHE A 229 11.72 0.22 3.73
N SER A 230 11.14 1.41 3.68
CA SER A 230 11.44 2.39 2.64
C SER A 230 12.30 3.52 3.18
N ARG A 231 13.29 3.94 2.39
CA ARG A 231 14.09 5.14 2.68
C ARG A 231 13.25 6.39 2.54
N TYR A 232 13.23 7.22 3.58
CA TYR A 232 12.71 8.57 3.53
C TYR A 232 13.72 9.52 2.87
N THR A 233 13.21 10.48 2.10
CA THR A 233 13.95 11.66 1.62
C THR A 233 13.16 12.91 1.96
N PRO A 234 13.82 14.06 2.27
CA PRO A 234 13.14 15.30 2.59
C PRO A 234 12.11 15.68 1.55
N MET A 235 10.88 15.91 1.97
CA MET A 235 9.77 16.26 1.09
C MET A 235 8.67 16.99 1.87
N TYR A 236 7.99 17.89 1.18
CA TYR A 236 6.85 18.67 1.66
C TYR A 236 7.21 19.49 2.89
N ARG A 237 6.72 19.16 4.09
CA ARG A 237 6.94 19.89 5.35
C ARG A 237 8.09 19.34 6.19
N PHE A 238 8.64 18.21 5.80
CA PHE A 238 9.72 17.55 6.53
C PHE A 238 11.07 17.84 5.87
N THR A 239 12.00 18.34 6.69
CA THR A 239 13.35 18.76 6.28
C THR A 239 14.45 17.91 6.93
N ALA A 240 14.10 16.92 7.75
CA ALA A 240 15.05 15.97 8.31
C ALA A 240 15.88 15.32 7.20
N PRO A 241 17.15 15.00 7.41
CA PRO A 241 17.98 14.35 6.39
C PRO A 241 17.39 12.98 6.01
N SER A 242 17.68 12.54 4.78
CA SER A 242 17.26 11.20 4.30
C SER A 242 17.71 10.11 5.27
N THR A 243 16.92 9.04 5.40
CA THR A 243 17.26 7.89 6.25
C THR A 243 18.67 7.41 5.95
N PRO A 244 19.58 7.36 6.93
CA PRO A 244 20.94 6.89 6.72
C PRO A 244 20.97 5.42 6.26
N PRO A 245 21.87 5.04 5.32
CA PRO A 245 22.00 3.64 4.86
C PRO A 245 22.23 2.66 6.01
N ALA A 246 23.01 3.03 7.00
CA ALA A 246 23.27 2.20 8.19
C ALA A 246 21.98 1.91 8.99
N ARG A 247 21.02 2.86 9.01
CA ARG A 247 19.72 2.68 9.66
C ARG A 247 18.83 1.69 8.89
N LEU A 248 18.84 1.75 7.56
CA LEU A 248 18.13 0.78 6.70
C LEU A 248 18.72 -0.63 6.87
N ALA A 249 20.05 -0.75 6.89
CA ALA A 249 20.72 -2.03 7.13
C ALA A 249 20.40 -2.60 8.52
N ALA A 250 20.38 -1.76 9.56
CA ALA A 250 19.99 -2.15 10.90
C ALA A 250 18.53 -2.61 10.95
N ALA A 251 17.61 -1.88 10.32
CA ALA A 251 16.19 -2.26 10.25
C ALA A 251 15.98 -3.61 9.56
N HIS A 252 16.64 -3.83 8.42
CA HIS A 252 16.61 -5.11 7.72
C HIS A 252 17.14 -6.25 8.62
N ARG A 253 18.30 -6.07 9.27
CA ARG A 253 18.89 -7.09 10.17
C ARG A 253 17.95 -7.41 11.34
N ILE A 254 17.42 -6.39 12.02
CA ILE A 254 16.50 -6.56 13.16
C ILE A 254 15.24 -7.33 12.74
N ALA A 255 14.65 -6.97 11.60
CA ALA A 255 13.44 -7.63 11.15
C ALA A 255 13.68 -9.09 10.73
N ARG A 256 14.84 -9.39 10.13
CA ARG A 256 15.24 -10.76 9.76
C ARG A 256 15.43 -11.70 10.97
N GLU A 257 15.53 -11.18 12.19
CA GLU A 257 15.52 -11.99 13.40
C GLU A 257 14.19 -12.75 13.60
N LYS A 258 13.07 -12.21 13.10
CA LYS A 258 11.70 -12.76 13.30
C LYS A 258 10.92 -13.04 12.01
N LEU A 259 11.25 -12.34 10.92
CA LEU A 259 10.48 -12.39 9.67
C LEU A 259 11.34 -12.98 8.54
N PRO A 260 10.83 -13.99 7.80
CA PRO A 260 11.55 -14.58 6.66
C PRO A 260 11.61 -13.65 5.43
N TYR A 261 10.69 -12.71 5.29
CA TYR A 261 10.55 -11.87 4.12
C TYR A 261 10.64 -10.39 4.50
N VAL A 262 11.85 -9.82 4.37
CA VAL A 262 12.14 -8.41 4.69
C VAL A 262 12.86 -7.77 3.53
N TYR A 263 12.41 -6.58 3.13
CA TYR A 263 12.91 -5.87 1.98
C TYR A 263 13.24 -4.41 2.31
N VAL A 264 14.15 -3.83 1.52
CA VAL A 264 14.48 -2.40 1.60
C VAL A 264 14.19 -1.74 0.25
N GLY A 265 13.35 -0.71 0.27
CA GLY A 265 12.97 0.10 -0.89
C GLY A 265 13.59 1.49 -0.87
N ASN A 266 13.62 2.14 -2.04
CA ASN A 266 14.15 3.49 -2.27
C ASN A 266 15.65 3.65 -1.93
N TYR A 267 16.38 2.54 -1.76
CA TYR A 267 17.81 2.51 -1.57
C TYR A 267 18.38 1.14 -2.00
N PRO A 268 19.46 1.09 -2.79
CA PRO A 268 20.06 -0.17 -3.22
C PRO A 268 20.89 -0.78 -2.07
N LEU A 269 20.26 -1.48 -1.16
CA LEU A 269 20.93 -2.25 -0.12
C LEU A 269 21.17 -3.66 -0.67
N GLU A 270 22.45 -4.05 -0.74
CA GLU A 270 22.86 -5.33 -1.35
C GLU A 270 22.09 -6.53 -0.76
N GLY A 271 21.47 -7.29 -1.64
CA GLY A 271 20.70 -8.49 -1.29
C GLY A 271 19.32 -8.25 -0.67
N ALA A 272 19.02 -7.04 -0.19
CA ALA A 272 17.76 -6.74 0.51
C ALA A 272 16.54 -6.56 -0.41
N GLU A 273 16.72 -6.63 -1.73
CA GLU A 273 15.64 -6.69 -2.72
C GLU A 273 15.30 -8.12 -3.15
N ASN A 274 16.22 -9.08 -2.89
CA ASN A 274 16.04 -10.46 -3.32
C ASN A 274 15.15 -11.24 -2.37
N THR A 275 14.36 -12.18 -2.90
CA THR A 275 13.65 -13.16 -2.07
C THR A 275 14.48 -14.42 -1.93
N VAL A 276 14.72 -14.84 -0.69
CA VAL A 276 15.48 -16.04 -0.32
C VAL A 276 14.51 -17.06 0.26
N CYS A 277 14.64 -18.31 -0.16
CA CYS A 277 13.89 -19.42 0.43
C CYS A 277 14.24 -19.58 1.92
N PRO A 278 13.28 -19.48 2.85
CA PRO A 278 13.58 -19.60 4.27
C PRO A 278 14.00 -21.02 4.67
N SER A 279 13.68 -22.04 3.87
CA SER A 279 14.01 -23.45 4.17
C SER A 279 15.42 -23.85 3.76
N CYS A 280 15.93 -23.34 2.61
CA CYS A 280 17.24 -23.79 2.09
C CYS A 280 18.23 -22.67 1.78
N GLY A 281 17.86 -21.40 1.95
CA GLY A 281 18.73 -20.25 1.69
C GLY A 281 18.95 -19.91 0.21
N ALA A 282 18.35 -20.64 -0.76
CA ALA A 282 18.49 -20.34 -2.16
C ALA A 282 17.76 -19.03 -2.53
N VAL A 283 18.37 -18.21 -3.40
CA VAL A 283 17.69 -17.03 -3.98
C VAL A 283 16.63 -17.53 -4.95
N VAL A 284 15.37 -17.24 -4.70
CA VAL A 284 14.23 -17.70 -5.51
C VAL A 284 13.72 -16.61 -6.46
N VAL A 285 13.83 -15.34 -6.05
CA VAL A 285 13.57 -14.19 -6.91
C VAL A 285 14.71 -13.20 -6.75
N ARG A 286 15.36 -12.87 -7.86
CA ARG A 286 16.37 -11.82 -7.91
C ARG A 286 15.76 -10.54 -8.43
N ARG A 287 16.08 -9.43 -7.76
CA ARG A 287 15.63 -8.09 -8.19
C ARG A 287 16.82 -7.16 -8.34
N HIS A 288 16.70 -6.29 -9.33
CA HIS A 288 17.60 -5.18 -9.53
C HIS A 288 16.76 -3.97 -9.96
N GLY A 289 16.43 -3.11 -9.02
CA GLY A 289 15.38 -2.13 -9.17
C GLY A 289 14.04 -2.80 -9.47
N TYR A 290 13.42 -2.46 -10.59
CA TYR A 290 12.15 -3.06 -11.02
C TYR A 290 12.28 -4.25 -11.99
N ARG A 291 13.51 -4.65 -12.32
CA ARG A 291 13.74 -5.87 -13.10
C ARG A 291 13.72 -7.06 -12.17
N THR A 292 12.83 -8.01 -12.45
CA THR A 292 12.58 -9.19 -11.62
C THR A 292 12.85 -10.47 -12.41
N ASP A 293 13.63 -11.36 -11.84
CA ASP A 293 13.95 -12.68 -12.37
C ASP A 293 13.54 -13.75 -11.35
N ARG A 294 12.64 -14.66 -11.76
CA ARG A 294 11.99 -15.68 -10.92
C ARG A 294 12.61 -17.07 -11.11
N PHE A 295 13.87 -17.19 -11.48
CA PHE A 295 14.53 -18.45 -11.85
C PHE A 295 14.47 -19.54 -10.75
N GLY A 296 14.32 -19.15 -9.49
CA GLY A 296 14.24 -20.05 -8.34
C GLY A 296 12.82 -20.48 -7.96
N LEU A 297 11.78 -20.06 -8.73
CA LEU A 297 10.38 -20.39 -8.46
C LEU A 297 9.79 -21.30 -9.56
N ALA A 298 9.15 -22.38 -9.13
CA ALA A 298 8.24 -23.21 -9.93
C ALA A 298 6.83 -23.08 -9.35
N GLY A 299 6.00 -22.22 -9.96
CA GLY A 299 4.77 -21.76 -9.32
C GLY A 299 5.12 -21.02 -7.99
N ASN A 300 4.54 -21.46 -6.89
CA ASN A 300 4.84 -20.95 -5.55
C ASN A 300 5.84 -21.85 -4.77
N ARG A 301 6.65 -22.69 -5.47
CA ARG A 301 7.60 -23.58 -4.83
C ARG A 301 9.04 -23.20 -5.15
N CYS A 302 9.92 -23.40 -4.17
CA CYS A 302 11.36 -23.30 -4.36
C CYS A 302 11.87 -24.41 -5.28
N VAL A 303 12.57 -24.06 -6.36
CA VAL A 303 13.17 -25.04 -7.30
C VAL A 303 14.21 -25.93 -6.61
N SER A 304 14.94 -25.39 -5.63
CA SER A 304 16.06 -26.11 -4.98
C SER A 304 15.61 -27.14 -3.93
N CYS A 305 14.51 -26.87 -3.18
CA CYS A 305 14.10 -27.76 -2.08
C CYS A 305 12.60 -28.09 -2.07
N SER A 306 11.84 -27.63 -3.06
CA SER A 306 10.39 -27.85 -3.21
C SER A 306 9.51 -27.28 -2.09
N ALA A 307 10.07 -26.54 -1.14
CA ALA A 307 9.28 -25.87 -0.10
C ALA A 307 8.24 -24.94 -0.73
N VAL A 308 7.03 -24.96 -0.19
CA VAL A 308 5.98 -23.99 -0.55
C VAL A 308 6.34 -22.64 0.05
N LEU A 309 6.29 -21.61 -0.77
CA LEU A 309 6.60 -20.24 -0.40
C LEU A 309 5.35 -19.36 -0.53
N ARG A 310 5.30 -18.29 0.22
CA ARG A 310 4.16 -17.34 0.20
C ARG A 310 4.20 -16.47 -1.07
N PHE A 311 3.85 -17.07 -2.20
CA PHE A 311 3.70 -16.36 -3.48
C PHE A 311 2.31 -16.59 -4.08
N VAL A 312 1.76 -15.51 -4.63
CA VAL A 312 0.67 -15.55 -5.62
C VAL A 312 1.30 -15.34 -6.98
N VAL A 313 1.14 -16.30 -7.92
CA VAL A 313 1.83 -16.33 -9.24
C VAL A 313 0.86 -16.50 -10.39
#